data_8f6ee6d9dda3ccc298d539a548196336
#
_entry.id   8f6ee6d9dda3ccc298d539a548196336
#
_cell.length_a   1.000
_cell.length_b   1.000
_cell.length_c   1.000
_cell.angle_alpha   90.00
_cell.angle_beta   90.00
_cell.angle_gamma   90.00
#
_symmetry.space_group_name_H-M   'P 1'
#
loop_
_entity.id
_entity.type
_entity.pdbx_description
1 polymer ?
#
loop_
_entity_poly.entity_id
_entity_poly.type
_entity_poly.pdbx_seq_one_letter_code
_entity_poly.pdbx_strand_id
1 'polypeptide(L)'
;QVVFAGTSSKVTMDGPGYRMDTVFPGQVGTSIIMGRRASFGAPFGGLSELKVGDPIRVTTGQGEFEYSVIAVRSEGEPVPAKIEKGKSRIQLVTVEGRPFMPDGIVRVDAELEGSPVPSSGSAFSSKTLPASEKFMGVDSSMVWQLVLWLEALALVMALFIWGWNRWSRMKTWIVVSPPLVLVGLAVSDQFARLLPNML
;
A
#
# COMPACT_ATOMS: atom_id res chain seq x y z
N GLN A 1 1.55 12.59 6.74
CA GLN A 1 1.02 11.92 5.52
C GLN A 1 -0.50 11.93 5.55
N VAL A 2 -1.14 11.93 4.37
CA VAL A 2 -2.60 11.82 4.25
C VAL A 2 -2.97 10.34 4.21
N VAL A 3 -4.00 9.95 4.98
CA VAL A 3 -4.54 8.60 5.00
C VAL A 3 -5.84 8.57 4.20
N PHE A 4 -5.95 7.64 3.27
CA PHE A 4 -7.10 7.50 2.37
C PHE A 4 -8.06 6.42 2.86
N ALA A 5 -9.33 6.49 2.45
CA ALA A 5 -10.31 5.47 2.77
C ALA A 5 -10.16 4.25 1.84
N GLY A 6 -10.11 3.03 2.42
CA GLY A 6 -9.85 1.78 1.70
C GLY A 6 -8.38 1.38 1.73
N THR A 7 -8.13 0.11 1.45
CA THR A 7 -6.79 -0.50 1.52
C THR A 7 -6.42 -1.28 0.25
N SER A 8 -7.13 -1.04 -0.86
CA SER A 8 -6.80 -1.65 -2.15
C SER A 8 -5.44 -1.15 -2.67
N SER A 9 -4.82 -1.90 -3.57
CA SER A 9 -3.55 -1.51 -4.20
C SER A 9 -3.65 -0.13 -4.85
N LYS A 10 -4.79 0.21 -5.46
CA LYS A 10 -5.06 1.52 -6.04
C LYS A 10 -5.01 2.65 -5.01
N VAL A 11 -5.62 2.47 -3.85
CA VAL A 11 -5.63 3.47 -2.77
C VAL A 11 -4.25 3.65 -2.16
N THR A 12 -3.55 2.54 -1.89
CA THR A 12 -2.23 2.58 -1.27
C THR A 12 -1.12 3.11 -2.19
N MET A 13 -1.38 3.36 -3.48
CA MET A 13 -0.47 4.12 -4.36
C MET A 13 -0.42 5.61 -4.00
N ASP A 14 -1.53 6.18 -3.53
CA ASP A 14 -1.61 7.59 -3.20
C ASP A 14 -1.15 7.88 -1.75
N GLY A 15 -1.14 6.87 -0.89
CA GLY A 15 -0.70 6.97 0.51
C GLY A 15 -1.24 5.83 1.38
N PRO A 16 -1.01 5.87 2.71
CA PRO A 16 -1.56 4.89 3.62
C PRO A 16 -3.08 4.81 3.53
N GLY A 17 -3.62 3.60 3.57
CA GLY A 17 -5.04 3.32 3.46
C GLY A 17 -5.64 2.91 4.81
N TYR A 18 -6.77 3.51 5.17
CA TYR A 18 -7.57 3.14 6.33
C TYR A 18 -8.52 2.00 5.97
N ARG A 19 -8.53 0.96 6.77
CA ARG A 19 -9.35 -0.22 6.56
C ARG A 19 -10.79 0.00 7.00
N MET A 20 -11.72 0.01 6.05
CA MET A 20 -13.10 0.47 6.23
C MET A 20 -13.98 -0.46 7.11
N ASP A 21 -13.57 -1.69 7.39
CA ASP A 21 -14.24 -2.60 8.31
C ASP A 21 -13.81 -2.42 9.77
N THR A 22 -13.01 -1.39 10.07
CA THR A 22 -12.56 -1.04 11.41
C THR A 22 -13.12 0.32 11.85
N VAL A 23 -12.95 0.68 13.12
CA VAL A 23 -13.36 2.00 13.61
C VAL A 23 -12.40 3.08 13.12
N PHE A 24 -12.89 4.31 13.01
CA PHE A 24 -12.07 5.44 12.60
C PHE A 24 -11.02 5.78 13.67
N PRO A 25 -9.81 6.24 13.31
CA PRO A 25 -8.80 6.64 14.28
C PRO A 25 -9.34 7.68 15.26
N GLY A 26 -9.03 7.53 16.55
CA GLY A 26 -9.56 8.36 17.64
C GLY A 26 -10.84 7.83 18.27
N GLN A 27 -11.53 6.89 17.64
CA GLN A 27 -12.75 6.30 18.18
C GLN A 27 -12.48 5.06 19.05
N VAL A 28 -13.45 4.73 19.92
CA VAL A 28 -13.39 3.52 20.74
C VAL A 28 -13.32 2.26 19.85
N GLY A 29 -12.28 1.46 20.04
CA GLY A 29 -12.03 0.24 19.29
C GLY A 29 -10.66 0.22 18.64
N THR A 30 -10.46 -0.66 17.65
CA THR A 30 -9.20 -0.77 16.92
C THR A 30 -9.37 -0.27 15.49
N SER A 31 -8.52 0.68 15.10
CA SER A 31 -8.40 1.19 13.74
C SER A 31 -7.20 0.55 13.05
N ILE A 32 -7.33 0.12 11.80
CA ILE A 32 -6.23 -0.48 11.03
C ILE A 32 -5.89 0.43 9.85
N ILE A 33 -4.61 0.79 9.75
CA ILE A 33 -4.06 1.56 8.63
C ILE A 33 -2.97 0.72 7.97
N MET A 34 -3.05 0.57 6.66
CA MET A 34 -2.10 -0.18 5.84
C MET A 34 -1.32 0.78 4.96
N GLY A 35 -0.03 0.53 4.80
CA GLY A 35 0.83 1.36 3.95
C GLY A 35 1.90 0.55 3.27
N ARG A 36 2.38 1.07 2.13
CA ARG A 36 3.43 0.44 1.34
C ARG A 36 4.79 0.62 2.00
N ARG A 37 5.60 -0.45 1.93
CA ARG A 37 6.97 -0.44 2.47
C ARG A 37 8.01 0.06 1.47
N ALA A 38 7.90 -0.31 0.20
CA ALA A 38 8.99 -0.19 -0.76
C ALA A 38 8.63 0.60 -2.04
N SER A 39 7.34 0.76 -2.35
CA SER A 39 6.88 1.44 -3.56
C SER A 39 6.08 2.70 -3.25
N PHE A 40 5.87 3.55 -4.25
CA PHE A 40 5.04 4.77 -4.16
C PHE A 40 5.38 5.65 -2.95
N GLY A 41 6.67 5.97 -2.79
CA GLY A 41 7.15 6.80 -1.70
C GLY A 41 7.35 6.08 -0.36
N ALA A 42 7.06 4.78 -0.29
CA ALA A 42 7.32 3.94 0.88
C ALA A 42 6.83 4.56 2.20
N PRO A 43 5.55 4.93 2.34
CA PRO A 43 5.04 5.66 3.51
C PRO A 43 5.27 4.93 4.83
N PHE A 44 5.36 3.60 4.82
CA PHE A 44 5.63 2.77 5.99
C PHE A 44 6.98 2.05 5.92
N GLY A 45 7.93 2.58 5.13
CA GLY A 45 9.27 2.01 4.98
C GLY A 45 10.02 1.84 6.31
N GLY A 46 9.89 2.81 7.22
CA GLY A 46 10.52 2.80 8.55
C GLY A 46 9.64 2.24 9.67
N LEU A 47 8.50 1.60 9.39
CA LEU A 47 7.57 1.16 10.44
C LEU A 47 8.20 0.16 11.42
N SER A 48 9.08 -0.70 10.96
CA SER A 48 9.81 -1.68 11.78
C SER A 48 10.88 -1.07 12.70
N GLU A 49 11.21 0.22 12.53
CA GLU A 49 12.21 0.93 13.34
C GLU A 49 11.58 1.55 14.58
N LEU A 50 10.24 1.63 14.64
CA LEU A 50 9.52 2.15 15.80
C LEU A 50 9.76 1.27 17.04
N LYS A 51 9.78 1.94 18.19
CA LYS A 51 10.00 1.31 19.50
C LYS A 51 8.79 1.52 20.40
N VAL A 52 8.63 0.64 21.36
CA VAL A 52 7.63 0.81 22.41
C VAL A 52 7.85 2.14 23.11
N GLY A 53 6.78 2.92 23.23
CA GLY A 53 6.79 4.29 23.77
C GLY A 53 6.91 5.39 22.73
N ASP A 54 7.21 5.09 21.47
CA ASP A 54 7.25 6.12 20.41
C ASP A 54 5.86 6.72 20.17
N PRO A 55 5.74 8.05 20.02
CA PRO A 55 4.47 8.73 19.79
C PRO A 55 4.05 8.63 18.32
N ILE A 56 2.77 8.35 18.09
CA ILE A 56 2.13 8.43 16.76
C ILE A 56 1.00 9.46 16.86
N ARG A 57 1.12 10.54 16.09
CA ARG A 57 0.09 11.58 16.03
C ARG A 57 -0.80 11.39 14.83
N VAL A 58 -2.11 11.39 15.07
CA VAL A 58 -3.15 11.27 14.05
C VAL A 58 -4.10 12.45 14.16
N THR A 59 -4.21 13.22 13.09
CA THR A 59 -5.18 14.32 12.98
C THR A 59 -6.35 13.90 12.13
N THR A 60 -7.54 14.05 12.66
CA THR A 60 -8.81 13.73 11.96
C THR A 60 -9.75 14.93 12.03
N GLY A 61 -10.89 14.87 11.33
CA GLY A 61 -11.94 15.87 11.48
C GLY A 61 -12.59 15.94 12.89
N GLN A 62 -12.30 14.95 13.75
CA GLN A 62 -12.79 14.90 15.13
C GLN A 62 -11.77 15.47 16.15
N GLY A 63 -10.54 15.74 15.70
CA GLY A 63 -9.46 16.30 16.54
C GLY A 63 -8.11 15.67 16.29
N GLU A 64 -7.15 16.02 17.15
CA GLU A 64 -5.82 15.42 17.19
C GLU A 64 -5.77 14.35 18.27
N PHE A 65 -5.16 13.21 17.90
CA PHE A 65 -5.05 12.04 18.77
C PHE A 65 -3.58 11.62 18.83
N GLU A 66 -3.06 11.48 20.03
CA GLU A 66 -1.71 11.01 20.28
C GLU A 66 -1.75 9.58 20.81
N TYR A 67 -1.05 8.70 20.11
CA TYR A 67 -0.96 7.27 20.43
C TYR A 67 0.47 6.96 20.85
N SER A 68 0.64 6.07 21.82
CA SER A 68 1.93 5.52 22.22
C SER A 68 2.06 4.08 21.73
N VAL A 69 3.16 3.74 21.09
CA VAL A 69 3.44 2.38 20.61
C VAL A 69 3.56 1.44 21.79
N ILE A 70 2.76 0.37 21.80
CA ILE A 70 2.77 -0.66 22.84
C ILE A 70 3.43 -1.96 22.39
N ALA A 71 3.45 -2.22 21.09
CA ALA A 71 4.12 -3.40 20.51
C ALA A 71 4.48 -3.15 19.04
N VAL A 72 5.65 -3.64 18.66
CA VAL A 72 6.07 -3.82 17.27
C VAL A 72 6.28 -5.31 17.09
N ARG A 73 5.61 -5.94 16.14
CA ARG A 73 5.61 -7.40 16.02
C ARG A 73 5.60 -7.86 14.59
N SER A 74 6.35 -8.90 14.33
CA SER A 74 6.39 -9.65 13.08
C SER A 74 5.33 -10.75 13.05
N GLU A 75 5.17 -11.40 11.91
CA GLU A 75 4.25 -12.52 11.77
C GLU A 75 4.66 -13.69 12.68
N GLY A 76 3.69 -14.25 13.42
CA GLY A 76 3.93 -15.32 14.40
C GLY A 76 4.25 -14.86 15.83
N GLU A 77 4.51 -13.57 16.06
CA GLU A 77 4.73 -13.04 17.41
C GLU A 77 3.43 -12.89 18.21
N PRO A 78 3.51 -12.91 19.57
CA PRO A 78 2.33 -12.81 20.42
C PRO A 78 1.50 -11.55 20.14
N VAL A 79 0.19 -11.71 20.09
CA VAL A 79 -0.73 -10.57 19.96
C VAL A 79 -0.83 -9.86 21.29
N PRO A 80 -0.75 -8.51 21.35
CA PRO A 80 -0.99 -7.75 22.57
C PRO A 80 -2.33 -8.08 23.21
N ALA A 81 -2.44 -7.84 24.50
CA ALA A 81 -3.69 -8.04 25.24
C ALA A 81 -4.86 -7.36 24.52
N LYS A 82 -6.03 -8.00 24.61
CA LYS A 82 -7.26 -7.44 24.02
C LYS A 82 -7.49 -6.04 24.56
N ILE A 83 -7.84 -5.12 23.66
CA ILE A 83 -8.14 -3.75 24.04
C ILE A 83 -9.24 -3.71 25.12
N GLU A 84 -9.04 -2.91 26.14
CA GLU A 84 -10.04 -2.68 27.18
C GLU A 84 -11.25 -1.93 26.62
N LYS A 85 -12.41 -2.18 27.22
CA LYS A 85 -13.63 -1.46 26.84
C LYS A 85 -13.46 0.04 27.05
N GLY A 86 -13.83 0.84 26.03
CA GLY A 86 -13.76 2.28 26.09
C GLY A 86 -12.39 2.86 25.73
N LYS A 87 -11.40 2.06 25.33
CA LYS A 87 -10.11 2.52 24.81
C LYS A 87 -10.06 2.54 23.29
N SER A 88 -9.10 3.26 22.72
CA SER A 88 -8.80 3.33 21.31
C SER A 88 -7.40 2.78 21.03
N ARG A 89 -7.26 1.97 20.01
CA ARG A 89 -5.98 1.43 19.52
C ARG A 89 -5.88 1.67 18.01
N ILE A 90 -4.70 2.04 17.57
CA ILE A 90 -4.36 2.07 16.15
C ILE A 90 -3.38 0.92 15.86
N GLN A 91 -3.57 0.26 14.74
CA GLN A 91 -2.66 -0.75 14.22
C GLN A 91 -2.17 -0.31 12.85
N LEU A 92 -0.87 -0.03 12.76
CA LEU A 92 -0.21 0.25 11.49
C LEU A 92 0.35 -1.07 10.95
N VAL A 93 0.13 -1.32 9.66
CA VAL A 93 0.47 -2.60 9.05
C VAL A 93 1.21 -2.38 7.73
N THR A 94 2.32 -3.09 7.58
CA THR A 94 3.09 -3.17 6.33
C THR A 94 3.73 -4.55 6.19
N VAL A 95 4.38 -4.81 5.05
CA VAL A 95 5.17 -6.04 4.88
C VAL A 95 6.52 -5.95 5.60
N GLU A 96 7.07 -7.10 5.95
CA GLU A 96 8.44 -7.28 6.44
C GLU A 96 9.32 -7.86 5.32
N GLY A 97 10.65 -7.73 5.48
CA GLY A 97 11.62 -8.32 4.56
C GLY A 97 12.28 -7.31 3.62
N ARG A 98 12.91 -7.80 2.58
CA ARG A 98 13.60 -6.97 1.57
C ARG A 98 12.56 -6.28 0.67
N PRO A 99 12.91 -5.11 0.08
CA PRO A 99 12.06 -4.48 -0.93
C PRO A 99 11.67 -5.48 -2.01
N PHE A 100 10.36 -5.55 -2.32
CA PHE A 100 9.75 -6.46 -3.30
C PHE A 100 9.88 -7.97 -3.02
N MET A 101 10.46 -8.37 -1.89
CA MET A 101 10.58 -9.76 -1.44
C MET A 101 10.09 -9.86 0.02
N PRO A 102 8.78 -9.84 0.26
CA PRO A 102 8.23 -9.86 1.62
C PRO A 102 8.43 -11.25 2.24
N ASP A 103 8.87 -11.25 3.49
CA ASP A 103 9.03 -12.45 4.30
C ASP A 103 7.88 -12.63 5.31
N GLY A 104 7.05 -11.57 5.51
CA GLY A 104 5.96 -11.56 6.47
C GLY A 104 5.28 -10.20 6.55
N ILE A 105 4.55 -9.97 7.64
CA ILE A 105 3.81 -8.74 7.92
C ILE A 105 4.27 -8.17 9.25
N VAL A 106 4.70 -6.91 9.25
CA VAL A 106 4.95 -6.12 10.46
C VAL A 106 3.68 -5.40 10.88
N ARG A 107 3.38 -5.45 12.17
CA ARG A 107 2.30 -4.71 12.82
C ARG A 107 2.83 -3.90 13.96
N VAL A 108 2.47 -2.62 13.98
CA VAL A 108 2.72 -1.72 15.11
C VAL A 108 1.39 -1.43 15.77
N ASP A 109 1.24 -1.88 17.00
CA ASP A 109 0.07 -1.60 17.83
C ASP A 109 0.38 -0.40 18.72
N ALA A 110 -0.49 0.61 18.73
CA ALA A 110 -0.35 1.80 19.60
C ALA A 110 -1.68 2.14 20.26
N GLU A 111 -1.64 2.54 21.53
CA GLU A 111 -2.82 2.91 22.31
C GLU A 111 -2.93 4.43 22.45
N LEU A 112 -4.17 4.93 22.42
CA LEU A 112 -4.46 6.35 22.56
C LEU A 112 -4.12 6.85 23.96
N GLU A 113 -3.34 7.91 24.03
CA GLU A 113 -3.12 8.68 25.23
C GLU A 113 -4.24 9.70 25.38
N GLY A 114 -5.26 9.38 26.17
CA GLY A 114 -6.39 10.27 26.39
C GLY A 114 -7.75 9.61 26.22
N SER A 115 -8.77 10.42 26.05
CA SER A 115 -10.16 9.95 25.95
C SER A 115 -10.55 9.78 24.50
N PRO A 116 -10.95 8.57 24.07
CA PRO A 116 -11.43 8.35 22.71
C PRO A 116 -12.83 8.95 22.49
N VAL A 117 -13.14 9.24 21.24
CA VAL A 117 -14.47 9.64 20.82
C VAL A 117 -15.37 8.39 20.75
N PRO A 118 -16.65 8.49 21.13
CA PRO A 118 -17.59 7.39 20.94
C PRO A 118 -17.60 6.89 19.48
N SER A 119 -17.56 5.56 19.29
CA SER A 119 -17.59 4.98 17.97
C SER A 119 -19.01 4.94 17.42
N SER A 120 -19.20 5.36 16.17
CA SER A 120 -20.41 5.13 15.39
C SER A 120 -20.45 3.73 14.74
N GLY A 121 -19.47 2.89 15.01
CA GLY A 121 -19.27 1.59 14.37
C GLY A 121 -18.44 1.64 13.10
N SER A 122 -18.13 0.48 12.53
CA SER A 122 -17.48 0.38 11.23
C SER A 122 -18.49 0.56 10.10
N ALA A 123 -18.09 1.23 9.03
CA ALA A 123 -18.97 1.43 7.87
C ALA A 123 -19.29 0.12 7.12
N PHE A 124 -18.42 -0.87 7.24
CA PHE A 124 -18.51 -2.16 6.55
C PHE A 124 -18.30 -3.33 7.50
N SER A 125 -18.91 -4.46 7.19
CA SER A 125 -18.61 -5.72 7.88
C SER A 125 -17.34 -6.35 7.30
N SER A 126 -16.50 -6.94 8.13
CA SER A 126 -15.31 -7.67 7.68
C SER A 126 -15.59 -8.80 6.68
N LYS A 127 -16.84 -9.32 6.67
CA LYS A 127 -17.29 -10.32 5.70
C LYS A 127 -17.53 -9.77 4.30
N THR A 128 -17.83 -8.49 4.18
CA THR A 128 -18.11 -7.81 2.90
C THR A 128 -16.89 -7.10 2.32
N LEU A 129 -15.75 -7.16 2.99
CA LEU A 129 -14.51 -6.53 2.51
C LEU A 129 -14.01 -7.26 1.24
N PRO A 130 -13.81 -6.52 0.10
CA PRO A 130 -13.27 -7.09 -1.12
C PRO A 130 -11.90 -7.75 -0.90
N ALA A 131 -11.58 -8.75 -1.72
CA ALA A 131 -10.30 -9.44 -1.63
C ALA A 131 -9.10 -8.50 -1.88
N SER A 132 -9.28 -7.48 -2.73
CA SER A 132 -8.28 -6.44 -3.01
C SER A 132 -7.94 -5.55 -1.81
N GLU A 133 -8.82 -5.48 -0.80
CA GLU A 133 -8.62 -4.70 0.41
C GLU A 133 -8.07 -5.51 1.59
N LYS A 134 -7.87 -6.81 1.41
CA LYS A 134 -7.22 -7.67 2.41
C LYS A 134 -5.71 -7.45 2.44
N PHE A 135 -5.06 -7.94 3.48
CA PHE A 135 -3.59 -7.96 3.58
C PHE A 135 -2.99 -8.63 2.35
N MET A 136 -2.00 -8.01 1.73
CA MET A 136 -1.38 -8.45 0.48
C MET A 136 -2.38 -8.59 -0.69
N GLY A 137 -3.49 -7.85 -0.65
CA GLY A 137 -4.48 -7.84 -1.72
C GLY A 137 -3.91 -7.27 -3.01
N VAL A 138 -4.27 -7.91 -4.15
CA VAL A 138 -3.91 -7.47 -5.50
C VAL A 138 -5.19 -6.99 -6.19
N ASP A 139 -5.10 -5.86 -6.88
CA ASP A 139 -6.20 -5.36 -7.70
C ASP A 139 -6.04 -5.83 -9.14
N SER A 140 -6.79 -6.87 -9.50
CA SER A 140 -6.77 -7.44 -10.85
C SER A 140 -7.46 -6.56 -11.91
N SER A 141 -8.15 -5.50 -11.51
CA SER A 141 -8.82 -4.59 -12.46
C SER A 141 -7.85 -3.85 -13.38
N MET A 142 -6.58 -3.76 -12.98
CA MET A 142 -5.51 -3.08 -13.72
C MET A 142 -4.78 -3.99 -14.72
N VAL A 143 -5.03 -5.31 -14.72
CA VAL A 143 -4.36 -6.27 -15.63
C VAL A 143 -4.62 -5.92 -17.09
N TRP A 144 -5.81 -5.45 -17.41
CA TRP A 144 -6.20 -5.07 -18.76
C TRP A 144 -5.29 -3.97 -19.36
N GLN A 145 -4.95 -2.96 -18.56
CA GLN A 145 -4.05 -1.89 -19.01
C GLN A 145 -2.64 -2.41 -19.26
N LEU A 146 -2.14 -3.33 -18.43
CA LEU A 146 -0.85 -3.97 -18.66
C LEU A 146 -0.83 -4.74 -19.99
N VAL A 147 -1.90 -5.49 -20.31
CA VAL A 147 -2.00 -6.23 -21.56
C VAL A 147 -1.89 -5.30 -22.77
N LEU A 148 -2.61 -4.17 -22.77
CA LEU A 148 -2.54 -3.19 -23.85
C LEU A 148 -1.12 -2.61 -24.03
N TRP A 149 -0.41 -2.31 -22.93
CA TRP A 149 0.95 -1.80 -23.00
C TRP A 149 1.96 -2.86 -23.45
N LEU A 150 1.74 -4.15 -23.12
CA LEU A 150 2.55 -5.25 -23.62
C LEU A 150 2.32 -5.46 -25.13
N GLU A 151 1.09 -5.32 -25.64
CA GLU A 151 0.81 -5.33 -27.06
C GLU A 151 1.49 -4.17 -27.79
N ALA A 152 1.43 -2.97 -27.22
CA ALA A 152 2.15 -1.80 -27.76
C ALA A 152 3.67 -2.05 -27.79
N LEU A 153 4.23 -2.65 -26.76
CA LEU A 153 5.65 -3.03 -26.71
C LEU A 153 5.99 -4.05 -27.80
N ALA A 154 5.17 -5.07 -27.98
CA ALA A 154 5.35 -6.08 -29.04
C ALA A 154 5.33 -5.44 -30.43
N LEU A 155 4.44 -4.47 -30.65
CA LEU A 155 4.35 -3.73 -31.92
C LEU A 155 5.61 -2.89 -32.16
N VAL A 156 6.11 -2.17 -31.15
CA VAL A 156 7.36 -1.39 -31.25
C VAL A 156 8.54 -2.32 -31.53
N MET A 157 8.61 -3.49 -30.92
CA MET A 157 9.64 -4.51 -31.18
C MET A 157 9.55 -5.06 -32.63
N ALA A 158 8.34 -5.31 -33.12
CA ALA A 158 8.13 -5.73 -34.52
C ALA A 158 8.61 -4.64 -35.51
N LEU A 159 8.30 -3.38 -35.23
CA LEU A 159 8.78 -2.24 -36.03
C LEU A 159 10.31 -2.09 -35.97
N PHE A 160 10.92 -2.36 -34.80
CA PHE A 160 12.37 -2.38 -34.65
C PHE A 160 13.00 -3.44 -35.55
N ILE A 161 12.50 -4.69 -35.52
CA ILE A 161 13.01 -5.79 -36.35
C ILE A 161 12.83 -5.49 -37.84
N TRP A 162 11.64 -4.96 -38.20
CA TRP A 162 11.38 -4.56 -39.59
C TRP A 162 12.33 -3.46 -40.07
N GLY A 163 12.50 -2.40 -39.27
CA GLY A 163 13.41 -1.30 -39.58
C GLY A 163 14.86 -1.75 -39.66
N TRP A 164 15.31 -2.66 -38.78
CA TRP A 164 16.64 -3.23 -38.80
C TRP A 164 16.96 -3.95 -40.11
N ASN A 165 15.99 -4.64 -40.68
CA ASN A 165 16.15 -5.36 -41.94
C ASN A 165 16.00 -4.44 -43.19
N ARG A 166 15.28 -3.31 -43.06
CA ARG A 166 14.93 -2.46 -44.20
C ARG A 166 15.75 -1.17 -44.29
N TRP A 167 16.22 -0.63 -43.17
CA TRP A 167 16.97 0.60 -43.04
C TRP A 167 18.39 0.35 -42.55
N SER A 168 19.18 1.46 -42.44
CA SER A 168 20.47 1.34 -41.74
C SER A 168 20.27 1.24 -40.21
N ARG A 169 21.17 0.51 -39.54
CA ARG A 169 21.14 0.32 -38.09
C ARG A 169 21.00 1.63 -37.32
N MET A 170 21.76 2.63 -37.71
CA MET A 170 21.76 3.91 -37.04
C MET A 170 20.40 4.65 -37.14
N LYS A 171 19.76 4.63 -38.32
CA LYS A 171 18.45 5.25 -38.52
C LYS A 171 17.37 4.53 -37.71
N THR A 172 17.40 3.21 -37.66
CA THR A 172 16.47 2.40 -36.89
C THR A 172 16.59 2.72 -35.40
N TRP A 173 17.81 2.80 -34.86
CA TRP A 173 18.04 3.18 -33.47
C TRP A 173 17.49 4.59 -33.13
N ILE A 174 17.75 5.58 -33.95
CA ILE A 174 17.29 6.96 -33.72
C ILE A 174 15.75 7.04 -33.69
N VAL A 175 15.08 6.31 -34.60
CA VAL A 175 13.62 6.39 -34.72
C VAL A 175 12.91 5.55 -33.66
N VAL A 176 13.44 4.36 -33.32
CA VAL A 176 12.72 3.40 -32.45
C VAL A 176 13.10 3.53 -30.98
N SER A 177 14.28 4.08 -30.64
CA SER A 177 14.67 4.19 -29.24
C SER A 177 13.71 5.06 -28.38
N PRO A 178 13.22 6.24 -28.83
CA PRO A 178 12.29 7.02 -28.01
C PRO A 178 10.98 6.29 -27.71
N PRO A 179 10.24 5.74 -28.69
CA PRO A 179 9.02 5.01 -28.40
C PRO A 179 9.28 3.73 -27.59
N LEU A 180 10.43 3.05 -27.76
CA LEU A 180 10.78 1.87 -26.98
C LEU A 180 10.96 2.22 -25.49
N VAL A 181 11.67 3.32 -25.20
CA VAL A 181 11.85 3.80 -23.82
C VAL A 181 10.51 4.21 -23.21
N LEU A 182 9.70 4.96 -23.96
CA LEU A 182 8.40 5.45 -23.47
C LEU A 182 7.45 4.29 -23.14
N VAL A 183 7.32 3.34 -24.07
CA VAL A 183 6.44 2.16 -23.86
C VAL A 183 7.02 1.24 -22.77
N GLY A 184 8.34 1.07 -22.71
CA GLY A 184 9.00 0.31 -21.66
C GLY A 184 8.75 0.88 -20.25
N LEU A 185 8.83 2.21 -20.13
CA LEU A 185 8.49 2.89 -18.87
C LEU A 185 7.02 2.73 -18.52
N ALA A 186 6.12 2.84 -19.50
CA ALA A 186 4.68 2.63 -19.28
C ALA A 186 4.36 1.19 -18.82
N VAL A 187 4.98 0.17 -19.42
CA VAL A 187 4.87 -1.22 -18.98
C VAL A 187 5.37 -1.38 -17.55
N SER A 188 6.52 -0.80 -17.23
CA SER A 188 7.10 -0.85 -15.88
C SER A 188 6.19 -0.18 -14.83
N ASP A 189 5.59 0.97 -15.15
CA ASP A 189 4.62 1.65 -14.30
C ASP A 189 3.36 0.80 -14.06
N GLN A 190 2.80 0.19 -15.13
CA GLN A 190 1.65 -0.70 -14.99
C GLN A 190 1.98 -1.95 -14.16
N PHE A 191 3.18 -2.50 -14.31
CA PHE A 191 3.62 -3.63 -13.50
C PHE A 191 3.71 -3.26 -12.01
N ALA A 192 4.27 -2.08 -11.72
CA ALA A 192 4.34 -1.57 -10.34
C ALA A 192 2.95 -1.38 -9.69
N ARG A 193 1.92 -1.04 -10.49
CA ARG A 193 0.52 -0.90 -10.03
C ARG A 193 -0.13 -2.23 -9.66
N LEU A 194 0.35 -3.35 -10.22
CA LEU A 194 -0.14 -4.70 -9.90
C LEU A 194 0.50 -5.29 -8.65
N LEU A 195 1.49 -4.62 -8.05
CA LEU A 195 2.05 -5.06 -6.78
C LEU A 195 0.99 -5.08 -5.67
N PRO A 196 1.08 -6.04 -4.74
CA PRO A 196 0.23 -6.07 -3.55
C PRO A 196 0.19 -4.73 -2.81
N ASN A 197 -0.92 -4.47 -2.13
CA ASN A 197 -1.24 -3.19 -1.51
C ASN A 197 -0.29 -2.72 -0.38
N MET A 198 0.63 -3.57 0.07
CA MET A 198 1.61 -3.26 1.12
C MET A 198 3.08 -3.29 0.65
N LEU A 199 3.33 -3.64 -0.63
CA LEU A 199 4.69 -3.68 -1.23
C LEU A 199 5.22 -2.34 -1.74
#